data_85bac61b93f926c657c265617916fcf1
#
_entry.id   85bac61b93f926c657c265617916fcf1
#
_cell.length_a   1.000
_cell.length_b   1.000
_cell.length_c   1.000
_cell.angle_alpha   90.00
_cell.angle_beta   90.00
_cell.angle_gamma   90.00
#
_symmetry.space_group_name_H-M   'P 1'
#
loop_
_entity.id
_entity.type
_entity.pdbx_description
1 polymer ?
#
loop_
_entity_poly.entity_id
_entity_poly.type
_entity_poly.pdbx_seq_one_letter_code
_entity_poly.pdbx_strand_id
1 'polypeptide(L)'
;MSDDAPSTPSHAEALRDRVPRTRAGFERELDRLVDENRFTIAVVFPAVGAVSLVGSAEGWIPEPFAFHPWFVLFGVLVMRSPLVVGVLPLFSRRAVGWIGALIAYTYAIETIGIQTGWPYGSFAYTIDLGPMLGGVPVALPVFFIPLVVNAYLLCVLLLGERAQNTWLRLLTVSATVVAMDVVLDPGAVSLGFWTFDGGAFYGLPLSTYAGWVLSAVVAVVALAPAFHLAPVLTRPRRCPFTPVDMVSLVIPWRGPPVRLAYLPPAPVPGPCTRGHLTPTRRHRRCRRT
;
A
#
# COMPACT_ATOMS: atom_id res chain seq x y z
N MET A 1 -46.22 1.28 42.36
CA MET A 1 -45.88 0.82 41.00
C MET A 1 -45.06 1.94 40.38
N SER A 2 -43.76 1.84 40.49
CA SER A 2 -42.83 2.85 39.88
C SER A 2 -42.50 2.36 38.48
N ASP A 3 -42.94 3.13 37.46
CA ASP A 3 -42.60 2.91 36.07
C ASP A 3 -41.13 3.33 35.86
N ASP A 4 -40.21 2.37 35.93
CA ASP A 4 -38.87 2.52 35.42
C ASP A 4 -38.90 2.38 33.88
N ALA A 5 -39.14 3.51 33.18
CA ALA A 5 -38.94 3.57 31.76
C ALA A 5 -37.43 3.43 31.44
N PRO A 6 -37.03 2.52 30.51
CA PRO A 6 -35.64 2.39 30.13
C PRO A 6 -35.14 3.68 29.53
N SER A 7 -34.15 4.27 30.17
CA SER A 7 -33.47 5.51 29.67
C SER A 7 -32.84 5.23 28.32
N THR A 8 -33.27 5.99 27.31
CA THR A 8 -32.64 5.96 25.97
C THR A 8 -31.16 6.35 26.11
N PRO A 9 -30.22 5.51 25.64
CA PRO A 9 -28.79 5.81 25.78
C PRO A 9 -28.47 7.13 25.10
N SER A 10 -27.66 7.96 25.76
CA SER A 10 -27.24 9.24 25.20
C SER A 10 -26.45 9.03 23.90
N HIS A 11 -26.51 10.02 22.98
CA HIS A 11 -25.76 9.96 21.72
C HIS A 11 -24.24 9.70 21.94
N ALA A 12 -23.70 10.16 23.07
CA ALA A 12 -22.31 9.93 23.48
C ALA A 12 -22.05 8.47 23.92
N GLU A 13 -23.02 7.81 24.55
CA GLU A 13 -22.93 6.39 24.92
C GLU A 13 -23.05 5.49 23.68
N ALA A 14 -23.96 5.81 22.76
CA ALA A 14 -24.11 5.11 21.50
C ALA A 14 -22.86 5.24 20.59
N LEU A 15 -22.14 6.35 20.64
CA LEU A 15 -20.85 6.54 19.96
C LEU A 15 -19.72 5.77 20.66
N ARG A 16 -19.69 5.74 22.00
CA ARG A 16 -18.71 4.96 22.76
C ARG A 16 -18.81 3.46 22.54
N ASP A 17 -20.02 2.93 22.37
CA ASP A 17 -20.24 1.51 22.12
C ASP A 17 -19.89 1.09 20.67
N ARG A 18 -19.79 2.04 19.74
CA ARG A 18 -19.35 1.80 18.36
C ARG A 18 -17.82 1.72 18.22
N VAL A 19 -17.05 2.24 19.18
CA VAL A 19 -15.60 2.18 19.12
C VAL A 19 -15.12 0.77 19.48
N PRO A 20 -14.45 0.05 18.56
CA PRO A 20 -13.95 -1.29 18.83
C PRO A 20 -12.94 -1.28 19.97
N ARG A 21 -13.21 -2.00 21.06
CA ARG A 21 -12.33 -2.09 22.24
C ARG A 21 -11.19 -3.11 22.08
N THR A 22 -11.19 -3.87 21.00
CA THR A 22 -10.18 -4.89 20.72
C THR A 22 -9.48 -4.63 19.41
N ARG A 23 -8.19 -5.02 19.31
CA ARG A 23 -7.41 -4.93 18.06
C ARG A 23 -8.16 -5.58 16.89
N ALA A 24 -8.67 -6.79 17.07
CA ALA A 24 -9.42 -7.51 16.04
C ALA A 24 -10.75 -6.82 15.65
N GLY A 25 -11.38 -6.10 16.57
CA GLY A 25 -12.55 -5.27 16.27
C GLY A 25 -12.17 -4.06 15.41
N PHE A 26 -11.08 -3.39 15.77
CA PHE A 26 -10.55 -2.24 15.02
C PHE A 26 -10.12 -2.63 13.59
N GLU A 27 -9.39 -3.74 13.45
CA GLU A 27 -8.98 -4.26 12.14
C GLU A 27 -10.19 -4.56 11.24
N ARG A 28 -11.25 -5.18 11.78
CA ARG A 28 -12.49 -5.45 11.02
C ARG A 28 -13.22 -4.18 10.61
N GLU A 29 -13.25 -3.17 11.46
CA GLU A 29 -13.88 -1.89 11.13
C GLU A 29 -13.11 -1.15 10.04
N LEU A 30 -11.79 -1.18 10.08
CA LEU A 30 -10.95 -0.63 9.00
C LEU A 30 -11.14 -1.40 7.70
N ASP A 31 -11.15 -2.75 7.73
CA ASP A 31 -11.43 -3.58 6.54
C ASP A 31 -12.80 -3.19 5.93
N ARG A 32 -13.83 -3.00 6.77
CA ARG A 32 -15.17 -2.58 6.33
C ARG A 32 -15.16 -1.19 5.70
N LEU A 33 -14.52 -0.22 6.34
CA LEU A 33 -14.44 1.15 5.82
C LEU A 33 -13.74 1.20 4.46
N VAL A 34 -12.65 0.46 4.29
CA VAL A 34 -11.96 0.38 2.99
C VAL A 34 -12.83 -0.31 1.95
N ASP A 35 -13.51 -1.40 2.29
CA ASP A 35 -14.36 -2.15 1.36
C ASP A 35 -15.56 -1.32 0.90
N GLU A 36 -16.24 -0.62 1.81
CA GLU A 36 -17.37 0.26 1.50
C GLU A 36 -16.96 1.46 0.63
N ASN A 37 -15.71 1.93 0.74
CA ASN A 37 -15.21 3.12 0.01
C ASN A 37 -14.26 2.79 -1.14
N ARG A 38 -14.15 1.54 -1.58
CA ARG A 38 -13.18 1.08 -2.59
C ARG A 38 -13.18 1.90 -3.85
N PHE A 39 -14.37 2.18 -4.42
CA PHE A 39 -14.48 2.97 -5.63
C PHE A 39 -13.93 4.38 -5.44
N THR A 40 -14.27 5.03 -4.33
CA THR A 40 -13.78 6.37 -4.00
C THR A 40 -12.27 6.36 -3.84
N ILE A 41 -11.70 5.39 -3.11
CA ILE A 41 -10.27 5.28 -2.85
C ILE A 41 -9.48 4.93 -4.13
N ALA A 42 -9.99 3.98 -4.93
CA ALA A 42 -9.25 3.43 -6.06
C ALA A 42 -9.47 4.16 -7.39
N VAL A 43 -10.52 4.96 -7.52
CA VAL A 43 -10.86 5.67 -8.75
C VAL A 43 -10.96 7.18 -8.54
N VAL A 44 -11.79 7.63 -7.59
CA VAL A 44 -12.06 9.06 -7.41
C VAL A 44 -10.82 9.80 -6.92
N PHE A 45 -10.17 9.31 -5.87
CA PHE A 45 -8.97 9.96 -5.33
C PHE A 45 -7.79 10.02 -6.32
N PRO A 46 -7.42 8.94 -7.04
CA PRO A 46 -6.40 9.02 -8.08
C PRO A 46 -6.77 9.98 -9.21
N ALA A 47 -8.03 10.00 -9.66
CA ALA A 47 -8.48 10.90 -10.71
C ALA A 47 -8.41 12.37 -10.26
N VAL A 48 -8.92 12.69 -9.07
CA VAL A 48 -8.84 14.03 -8.48
C VAL A 48 -7.38 14.42 -8.26
N GLY A 49 -6.55 13.51 -7.73
CA GLY A 49 -5.12 13.74 -7.54
C GLY A 49 -4.41 14.07 -8.86
N ALA A 50 -4.65 13.28 -9.91
CA ALA A 50 -4.05 13.52 -11.22
C ALA A 50 -4.47 14.89 -11.81
N VAL A 51 -5.77 15.22 -11.76
CA VAL A 51 -6.28 16.52 -12.24
C VAL A 51 -5.69 17.67 -11.40
N SER A 52 -5.57 17.51 -10.08
CA SER A 52 -5.00 18.52 -9.20
C SER A 52 -3.51 18.75 -9.48
N LEU A 53 -2.73 17.68 -9.68
CA LEU A 53 -1.30 17.79 -9.97
C LEU A 53 -1.05 18.44 -11.33
N VAL A 54 -1.77 18.00 -12.38
CA VAL A 54 -1.67 18.61 -13.71
C VAL A 54 -2.16 20.05 -13.67
N GLY A 55 -3.30 20.33 -13.02
CA GLY A 55 -3.84 21.67 -12.89
C GLY A 55 -2.92 22.62 -12.13
N SER A 56 -2.15 22.11 -11.14
CA SER A 56 -1.11 22.89 -10.45
C SER A 56 0.07 23.17 -11.38
N ALA A 57 0.53 22.17 -12.14
CA ALA A 57 1.66 22.32 -13.07
C ALA A 57 1.34 23.28 -14.23
N GLU A 58 0.09 23.25 -14.74
CA GLU A 58 -0.39 24.13 -15.81
C GLU A 58 -0.83 25.51 -15.32
N GLY A 59 -0.73 25.80 -14.01
CA GLY A 59 -1.13 27.08 -13.42
C GLY A 59 -2.66 27.32 -13.37
N TRP A 60 -3.47 26.28 -13.52
CA TRP A 60 -4.93 26.38 -13.40
C TRP A 60 -5.38 26.53 -11.95
N ILE A 61 -4.59 25.97 -11.03
CA ILE A 61 -4.86 26.06 -9.60
C ILE A 61 -3.92 27.16 -9.04
N PRO A 62 -4.51 28.25 -8.47
CA PRO A 62 -3.69 29.34 -7.92
C PRO A 62 -3.09 28.97 -6.56
N GLU A 63 -2.02 29.68 -6.19
CA GLU A 63 -1.51 29.68 -4.83
C GLU A 63 -2.58 30.17 -3.84
N PRO A 64 -2.69 29.62 -2.62
CA PRO A 64 -1.79 28.61 -1.99
C PRO A 64 -2.23 27.16 -2.20
N PHE A 65 -3.15 26.88 -3.13
CA PHE A 65 -3.70 25.53 -3.33
C PHE A 65 -2.87 24.68 -4.29
N ALA A 66 -2.10 25.32 -5.19
CA ALA A 66 -1.20 24.63 -6.09
C ALA A 66 -0.15 23.82 -5.29
N PHE A 67 -0.03 22.53 -5.62
CA PHE A 67 0.89 21.59 -4.95
C PHE A 67 0.86 21.63 -3.42
N HIS A 68 -0.26 22.04 -2.81
CA HIS A 68 -0.34 22.20 -1.36
C HIS A 68 0.01 20.90 -0.62
N PRO A 69 1.08 20.87 0.22
CA PRO A 69 1.70 19.64 0.71
C PRO A 69 0.74 18.77 1.53
N TRP A 70 -0.14 19.39 2.33
CA TRP A 70 -1.12 18.65 3.13
C TRP A 70 -2.22 18.00 2.28
N PHE A 71 -2.62 18.60 1.15
CA PHE A 71 -3.59 18.00 0.23
C PHE A 71 -2.97 16.82 -0.51
N VAL A 72 -1.73 16.96 -0.96
CA VAL A 72 -0.96 15.87 -1.58
C VAL A 72 -0.80 14.72 -0.58
N LEU A 73 -0.34 15.01 0.64
CA LEU A 73 -0.16 14.01 1.69
C LEU A 73 -1.47 13.30 2.05
N PHE A 74 -2.57 14.06 2.24
CA PHE A 74 -3.88 13.49 2.52
C PHE A 74 -4.35 12.56 1.41
N GLY A 75 -4.27 12.99 0.14
CA GLY A 75 -4.62 12.16 -1.00
C GLY A 75 -3.83 10.86 -1.05
N VAL A 76 -2.52 10.93 -0.82
CA VAL A 76 -1.65 9.74 -0.76
C VAL A 76 -2.05 8.82 0.39
N LEU A 77 -2.29 9.33 1.58
CA LEU A 77 -2.72 8.53 2.74
C LEU A 77 -4.03 7.80 2.47
N VAL A 78 -5.01 8.47 1.85
CA VAL A 78 -6.28 7.82 1.47
C VAL A 78 -6.04 6.74 0.43
N MET A 79 -5.29 7.02 -0.63
CA MET A 79 -4.98 6.03 -1.67
C MET A 79 -4.16 4.84 -1.15
N ARG A 80 -3.37 5.01 -0.09
CA ARG A 80 -2.58 3.95 0.54
C ARG A 80 -3.33 3.19 1.63
N SER A 81 -4.51 3.65 2.02
CA SER A 81 -5.29 3.01 3.09
C SER A 81 -5.60 1.52 2.84
N PRO A 82 -5.92 1.02 1.61
CA PRO A 82 -6.13 -0.41 1.39
C PRO A 82 -4.88 -1.24 1.68
N LEU A 83 -3.70 -0.75 1.28
CA LEU A 83 -2.44 -1.43 1.57
C LEU A 83 -2.19 -1.46 3.08
N VAL A 84 -2.31 -0.31 3.76
CA VAL A 84 -2.05 -0.19 5.20
C VAL A 84 -3.00 -1.10 5.98
N VAL A 85 -4.31 -1.02 5.70
CA VAL A 85 -5.33 -1.85 6.36
C VAL A 85 -5.12 -3.34 6.06
N GLY A 86 -4.81 -3.67 4.81
CA GLY A 86 -4.54 -5.05 4.39
C GLY A 86 -3.35 -5.70 5.09
N VAL A 87 -2.28 -4.92 5.39
CA VAL A 87 -1.09 -5.44 6.07
C VAL A 87 -1.12 -5.29 7.60
N LEU A 88 -2.02 -4.47 8.14
CA LEU A 88 -2.10 -4.19 9.57
C LEU A 88 -2.13 -5.45 10.45
N PRO A 89 -2.92 -6.50 10.13
CA PRO A 89 -2.93 -7.75 10.89
C PRO A 89 -1.61 -8.53 10.84
N LEU A 90 -0.74 -8.24 9.86
CA LEU A 90 0.56 -8.87 9.71
C LEU A 90 1.66 -8.16 10.53
N PHE A 91 1.35 -6.99 11.11
CA PHE A 91 2.29 -6.22 11.91
C PHE A 91 2.56 -6.90 13.25
N SER A 92 3.76 -7.45 13.37
CA SER A 92 4.37 -7.91 14.61
C SER A 92 5.36 -6.87 15.13
N ARG A 93 5.83 -6.99 16.37
CA ARG A 93 6.92 -6.15 16.90
C ARG A 93 8.16 -6.20 16.00
N ARG A 94 8.44 -7.36 15.43
CA ARG A 94 9.54 -7.56 14.48
C ARG A 94 9.30 -6.79 13.17
N ALA A 95 8.09 -6.83 12.61
CA ALA A 95 7.72 -6.08 11.41
C ALA A 95 7.86 -4.57 11.64
N VAL A 96 7.38 -4.06 12.78
CA VAL A 96 7.53 -2.64 13.16
C VAL A 96 9.01 -2.25 13.23
N GLY A 97 9.86 -3.08 13.84
CA GLY A 97 11.32 -2.84 13.91
C GLY A 97 11.96 -2.75 12.52
N TRP A 98 11.66 -3.67 11.61
CA TRP A 98 12.22 -3.68 10.26
C TRP A 98 11.69 -2.50 9.40
N ILE A 99 10.42 -2.15 9.53
CA ILE A 99 9.86 -0.98 8.85
C ILE A 99 10.48 0.31 9.42
N GLY A 100 10.66 0.40 10.73
CA GLY A 100 11.38 1.51 11.36
C GLY A 100 12.82 1.65 10.86
N ALA A 101 13.55 0.53 10.72
CA ALA A 101 14.89 0.51 10.12
C ALA A 101 14.87 0.96 8.64
N LEU A 102 13.84 0.56 7.88
CA LEU A 102 13.68 0.99 6.49
C LEU A 102 13.35 2.48 6.39
N ILE A 103 12.56 3.04 7.29
CA ILE A 103 12.31 4.48 7.40
C ILE A 103 13.60 5.23 7.68
N ALA A 104 14.40 4.76 8.66
CA ALA A 104 15.69 5.37 8.97
C ALA A 104 16.65 5.30 7.77
N TYR A 105 16.69 4.17 7.05
CA TYR A 105 17.43 4.04 5.80
C TYR A 105 16.98 5.07 4.77
N THR A 106 15.66 5.26 4.59
CA THR A 106 15.11 6.20 3.61
C THR A 106 15.64 7.61 3.85
N TYR A 107 15.60 8.11 5.09
CA TYR A 107 16.17 9.42 5.41
C TYR A 107 17.69 9.46 5.24
N ALA A 108 18.39 8.42 5.64
CA ALA A 108 19.85 8.39 5.53
C ALA A 108 20.31 8.43 4.06
N ILE A 109 19.73 7.58 3.20
CA ILE A 109 20.15 7.51 1.80
C ILE A 109 19.78 8.77 1.00
N GLU A 110 18.62 9.37 1.30
CA GLU A 110 18.21 10.64 0.71
C GLU A 110 19.11 11.80 1.16
N THR A 111 19.42 11.88 2.45
CA THR A 111 20.35 12.90 2.97
C THR A 111 21.73 12.77 2.31
N ILE A 112 22.24 11.55 2.16
CA ILE A 112 23.48 11.27 1.44
C ILE A 112 23.33 11.70 -0.03
N GLY A 113 22.22 11.36 -0.67
CA GLY A 113 21.92 11.72 -2.06
C GLY A 113 21.97 13.23 -2.30
N ILE A 114 21.27 14.00 -1.46
CA ILE A 114 21.24 15.48 -1.57
C ILE A 114 22.64 16.08 -1.36
N GLN A 115 23.42 15.54 -0.40
CA GLN A 115 24.71 16.12 -0.04
C GLN A 115 25.85 15.71 -0.99
N THR A 116 25.77 14.52 -1.58
CA THR A 116 26.90 13.93 -2.35
C THR A 116 26.56 13.59 -3.79
N GLY A 117 25.29 13.60 -4.15
CA GLY A 117 24.82 13.07 -5.44
C GLY A 117 24.81 11.55 -5.52
N TRP A 118 25.32 10.81 -4.51
CA TRP A 118 25.34 9.35 -4.53
C TRP A 118 24.18 8.78 -3.67
N PRO A 119 23.44 7.76 -4.12
CA PRO A 119 23.60 7.00 -5.37
C PRO A 119 22.74 7.50 -6.53
N TYR A 120 21.86 8.50 -6.33
CA TYR A 120 20.82 8.87 -7.28
C TYR A 120 21.25 9.88 -8.36
N GLY A 121 22.36 10.57 -8.16
CA GLY A 121 22.74 11.77 -8.89
C GLY A 121 22.43 13.03 -8.06
N SER A 122 23.02 14.16 -8.44
CA SER A 122 22.74 15.45 -7.78
C SER A 122 21.31 15.89 -8.09
N PHE A 123 20.50 16.07 -7.08
CA PHE A 123 19.11 16.52 -7.21
C PHE A 123 18.71 17.47 -6.08
N ALA A 124 17.65 18.23 -6.32
CA ALA A 124 17.05 19.12 -5.33
C ALA A 124 15.53 19.08 -5.43
N TYR A 125 14.84 19.17 -4.29
CA TYR A 125 13.41 19.39 -4.23
C TYR A 125 13.08 20.83 -4.62
N THR A 126 12.11 21.03 -5.49
CA THR A 126 11.80 22.34 -6.09
C THR A 126 10.47 22.92 -5.64
N ILE A 127 9.54 22.09 -5.17
CA ILE A 127 8.25 22.54 -4.60
C ILE A 127 8.25 22.39 -3.08
N ASP A 128 7.33 23.10 -2.42
CA ASP A 128 7.10 22.93 -0.98
C ASP A 128 6.47 21.55 -0.72
N LEU A 129 7.21 20.66 -0.09
CA LEU A 129 6.76 19.33 0.32
C LEU A 129 6.48 19.25 1.84
N GLY A 130 6.29 20.40 2.48
CA GLY A 130 6.05 20.54 3.90
C GLY A 130 7.32 20.49 4.76
N PRO A 131 7.24 20.10 6.04
CA PRO A 131 8.39 20.08 6.94
C PRO A 131 9.55 19.25 6.40
N MET A 132 10.77 19.78 6.52
CA MET A 132 12.00 19.16 6.03
C MET A 132 12.91 18.75 7.20
N LEU A 133 13.56 17.59 7.08
CA LEU A 133 14.58 17.11 8.00
C LEU A 133 15.88 16.91 7.23
N GLY A 134 16.87 17.78 7.46
CA GLY A 134 18.15 17.70 6.75
C GLY A 134 18.05 17.87 5.23
N GLY A 135 17.06 18.62 4.72
CA GLY A 135 16.78 18.78 3.30
C GLY A 135 15.88 17.71 2.71
N VAL A 136 15.44 16.71 3.51
CA VAL A 136 14.56 15.63 3.10
C VAL A 136 13.13 15.88 3.63
N PRO A 137 12.08 15.76 2.82
CA PRO A 137 10.70 15.91 3.28
C PRO A 137 10.34 14.90 4.37
N VAL A 138 9.75 15.36 5.49
CA VAL A 138 9.30 14.47 6.57
C VAL A 138 8.24 13.47 6.07
N ALA A 139 7.48 13.83 5.05
CA ALA A 139 6.49 12.97 4.43
C ALA A 139 7.10 11.86 3.53
N LEU A 140 8.39 11.89 3.20
CA LEU A 140 9.02 10.95 2.26
C LEU A 140 8.71 9.47 2.55
N PRO A 141 8.77 8.95 3.79
CA PRO A 141 8.42 7.57 4.06
C PRO A 141 6.98 7.19 3.70
N VAL A 142 6.06 8.14 3.71
CA VAL A 142 4.65 7.91 3.32
C VAL A 142 4.53 7.61 1.82
N PHE A 143 5.47 8.08 1.02
CA PHE A 143 5.55 7.77 -0.41
C PHE A 143 6.36 6.50 -0.66
N PHE A 144 7.57 6.43 -0.11
CA PHE A 144 8.53 5.36 -0.36
C PHE A 144 8.10 4.01 0.24
N ILE A 145 7.75 3.95 1.54
CA ILE A 145 7.46 2.69 2.22
C ILE A 145 6.27 1.94 1.56
N PRO A 146 5.11 2.58 1.29
CA PRO A 146 4.04 1.89 0.61
C PRO A 146 4.39 1.42 -0.81
N LEU A 147 5.23 2.15 -1.54
CA LEU A 147 5.69 1.74 -2.87
C LEU A 147 6.44 0.42 -2.81
N VAL A 148 7.48 0.34 -1.96
CA VAL A 148 8.30 -0.88 -1.86
C VAL A 148 7.56 -2.04 -1.20
N VAL A 149 6.70 -1.78 -0.21
CA VAL A 149 5.83 -2.80 0.42
C VAL A 149 4.84 -3.34 -0.61
N ASN A 150 4.22 -2.48 -1.40
CA ASN A 150 3.29 -2.88 -2.46
C ASN A 150 3.97 -3.74 -3.52
N ALA A 151 5.14 -3.32 -4.02
CA ALA A 151 5.94 -4.09 -4.96
C ALA A 151 6.32 -5.46 -4.37
N TYR A 152 6.80 -5.49 -3.11
CA TYR A 152 7.16 -6.72 -2.41
C TYR A 152 5.97 -7.68 -2.30
N LEU A 153 4.84 -7.22 -1.77
CA LEU A 153 3.66 -8.04 -1.56
C LEU A 153 3.06 -8.52 -2.88
N LEU A 154 2.99 -7.67 -3.89
CA LEU A 154 2.52 -8.03 -5.22
C LEU A 154 3.38 -9.15 -5.83
N CYS A 155 4.71 -9.00 -5.79
CA CYS A 155 5.62 -10.02 -6.29
C CYS A 155 5.50 -11.33 -5.51
N VAL A 156 5.39 -11.28 -4.17
CA VAL A 156 5.20 -12.47 -3.34
C VAL A 156 3.88 -13.18 -3.69
N LEU A 157 2.79 -12.45 -3.91
CA LEU A 157 1.50 -13.02 -4.29
C LEU A 157 1.55 -13.63 -5.70
N LEU A 158 2.20 -12.98 -6.66
CA LEU A 158 2.33 -13.49 -8.03
C LEU A 158 3.24 -14.72 -8.11
N LEU A 159 4.32 -14.75 -7.36
CA LEU A 159 5.25 -15.88 -7.32
C LEU A 159 4.69 -17.08 -6.53
N GLY A 160 3.78 -16.84 -5.57
CA GLY A 160 3.24 -17.87 -4.70
C GLY A 160 4.35 -18.60 -3.94
N GLU A 161 4.38 -19.94 -4.03
CA GLU A 161 5.40 -20.75 -3.37
C GLU A 161 6.83 -20.50 -3.89
N ARG A 162 6.97 -20.07 -5.16
CA ARG A 162 8.27 -19.72 -5.74
C ARG A 162 8.93 -18.51 -5.05
N ALA A 163 8.16 -17.70 -4.31
CA ALA A 163 8.67 -16.60 -3.49
C ALA A 163 9.59 -17.07 -2.34
N GLN A 164 9.62 -18.37 -2.03
CA GLN A 164 10.60 -18.97 -1.10
C GLN A 164 12.02 -18.86 -1.63
N ASN A 165 12.20 -18.87 -2.95
CA ASN A 165 13.52 -18.61 -3.55
C ASN A 165 13.87 -17.12 -3.36
N THR A 166 14.87 -16.87 -2.53
CA THR A 166 15.30 -15.51 -2.17
C THR A 166 15.80 -14.73 -3.38
N TRP A 167 16.54 -15.36 -4.29
CA TRP A 167 17.05 -14.69 -5.50
C TRP A 167 15.95 -14.31 -6.45
N LEU A 168 14.99 -15.22 -6.70
CA LEU A 168 13.85 -14.93 -7.56
C LEU A 168 13.00 -13.78 -6.99
N ARG A 169 12.75 -13.80 -5.68
CA ARG A 169 12.04 -12.73 -4.98
C ARG A 169 12.80 -11.41 -5.07
N LEU A 170 14.11 -11.42 -4.81
CA LEU A 170 14.94 -10.22 -4.87
C LEU A 170 14.91 -9.62 -6.30
N LEU A 171 15.15 -10.42 -7.31
CA LEU A 171 15.17 -9.96 -8.70
C LEU A 171 13.80 -9.42 -9.15
N THR A 172 12.72 -10.14 -8.86
CA THR A 172 11.38 -9.70 -9.30
C THR A 172 10.92 -8.45 -8.57
N VAL A 173 11.16 -8.32 -7.26
CA VAL A 173 10.80 -7.11 -6.51
C VAL A 173 11.64 -5.92 -6.97
N SER A 174 12.96 -6.09 -7.11
CA SER A 174 13.83 -5.00 -7.58
C SER A 174 13.46 -4.54 -8.99
N ALA A 175 13.22 -5.49 -9.90
CA ALA A 175 12.74 -5.15 -11.25
C ALA A 175 11.39 -4.42 -11.24
N THR A 176 10.48 -4.81 -10.35
CA THR A 176 9.18 -4.15 -10.20
C THR A 176 9.33 -2.73 -9.66
N VAL A 177 10.15 -2.53 -8.63
CA VAL A 177 10.42 -1.19 -8.06
C VAL A 177 11.03 -0.28 -9.12
N VAL A 178 12.07 -0.74 -9.83
CA VAL A 178 12.70 0.04 -10.90
C VAL A 178 11.71 0.33 -12.05
N ALA A 179 10.87 -0.64 -12.44
CA ALA A 179 9.86 -0.42 -13.46
C ALA A 179 8.81 0.63 -13.04
N MET A 180 8.46 0.70 -11.76
CA MET A 180 7.59 1.76 -11.22
C MET A 180 8.31 3.10 -11.26
N ASP A 181 9.56 3.15 -10.87
CA ASP A 181 10.36 4.36 -10.81
C ASP A 181 10.65 4.95 -12.21
N VAL A 182 10.92 4.13 -13.20
CA VAL A 182 11.07 4.57 -14.62
C VAL A 182 9.84 5.35 -15.12
N VAL A 183 8.67 5.18 -14.49
CA VAL A 183 7.47 5.95 -14.82
C VAL A 183 7.26 7.12 -13.86
N LEU A 184 7.51 6.91 -12.55
CA LEU A 184 7.23 7.90 -11.52
C LEU A 184 8.20 9.07 -11.55
N ASP A 185 9.50 8.82 -11.64
CA ASP A 185 10.53 9.87 -11.59
C ASP A 185 10.44 10.87 -12.75
N PRO A 186 10.34 10.43 -14.03
CA PRO A 186 10.11 11.37 -15.12
C PRO A 186 8.83 12.19 -14.95
N GLY A 187 7.77 11.58 -14.43
CA GLY A 187 6.52 12.26 -14.12
C GLY A 187 6.70 13.33 -13.05
N ALA A 188 7.40 13.01 -11.96
CA ALA A 188 7.65 13.94 -10.87
C ALA A 188 8.57 15.10 -11.29
N VAL A 189 9.63 14.84 -12.08
CA VAL A 189 10.47 15.88 -12.66
C VAL A 189 9.65 16.79 -13.59
N SER A 190 8.78 16.23 -14.44
CA SER A 190 7.94 17.03 -15.34
C SER A 190 6.91 17.89 -14.61
N LEU A 191 6.48 17.46 -13.43
CA LEU A 191 5.57 18.21 -12.55
C LEU A 191 6.32 19.20 -11.62
N GLY A 192 7.66 19.20 -11.64
CA GLY A 192 8.47 20.10 -10.84
C GLY A 192 8.57 19.72 -9.36
N PHE A 193 8.46 18.42 -9.00
CA PHE A 193 8.66 18.00 -7.61
C PHE A 193 10.13 18.05 -7.20
N TRP A 194 11.01 17.64 -8.10
CA TRP A 194 12.47 17.73 -7.97
C TRP A 194 13.13 17.88 -9.33
N THR A 195 14.36 18.35 -9.32
CA THR A 195 15.19 18.49 -10.50
C THR A 195 16.55 17.84 -10.27
N PHE A 196 17.15 17.33 -11.36
CA PHE A 196 18.51 16.84 -11.38
C PHE A 196 19.42 17.81 -12.14
N ASP A 197 20.73 17.77 -11.88
CA ASP A 197 21.72 18.57 -12.58
C ASP A 197 21.91 18.17 -14.06
N GLY A 198 21.02 17.31 -14.57
CA GLY A 198 20.99 16.82 -15.94
C GLY A 198 21.01 15.30 -16.01
N GLY A 199 20.63 14.77 -17.17
CA GLY A 199 20.58 13.32 -17.40
C GLY A 199 20.09 12.99 -18.80
N ALA A 200 20.42 11.78 -19.28
CA ALA A 200 20.12 11.33 -20.62
C ALA A 200 18.65 10.89 -20.83
N PHE A 201 17.92 10.59 -19.75
CA PHE A 201 16.55 10.07 -19.83
C PHE A 201 15.59 11.02 -19.11
N TYR A 202 14.85 11.85 -19.84
CA TYR A 202 13.91 12.85 -19.30
C TYR A 202 14.53 13.77 -18.23
N GLY A 203 15.82 14.12 -18.35
CA GLY A 203 16.54 14.93 -17.38
C GLY A 203 17.08 14.15 -16.17
N LEU A 204 16.87 12.82 -16.10
CA LEU A 204 17.37 11.98 -15.03
C LEU A 204 18.71 11.32 -15.40
N PRO A 205 19.68 11.28 -14.47
CA PRO A 205 20.92 10.53 -14.66
C PRO A 205 20.67 9.02 -14.49
N LEU A 206 21.42 8.19 -15.21
CA LEU A 206 21.27 6.71 -15.07
C LEU A 206 21.61 6.19 -13.67
N SER A 207 22.39 6.94 -12.89
CA SER A 207 22.68 6.64 -11.49
C SER A 207 21.43 6.57 -10.63
N THR A 208 20.35 7.32 -10.95
CA THR A 208 19.06 7.25 -10.25
C THR A 208 18.54 5.83 -10.21
N TYR A 209 18.55 5.14 -11.34
CA TYR A 209 18.07 3.75 -11.41
C TYR A 209 18.98 2.77 -10.66
N ALA A 210 20.30 3.02 -10.64
CA ALA A 210 21.21 2.24 -9.80
C ALA A 210 20.91 2.45 -8.30
N GLY A 211 20.61 3.68 -7.90
CA GLY A 211 20.15 4.03 -6.56
C GLY A 211 18.83 3.32 -6.18
N TRP A 212 17.88 3.27 -7.11
CA TRP A 212 16.62 2.55 -6.91
C TRP A 212 16.80 1.03 -6.82
N VAL A 213 17.73 0.44 -7.60
CA VAL A 213 18.11 -0.98 -7.42
C VAL A 213 18.67 -1.21 -6.02
N LEU A 214 19.58 -0.36 -5.55
CA LEU A 214 20.13 -0.45 -4.20
C LEU A 214 19.03 -0.38 -3.14
N SER A 215 18.14 0.62 -3.24
CA SER A 215 17.04 0.82 -2.30
C SER A 215 16.02 -0.33 -2.33
N ALA A 216 15.76 -0.89 -3.51
CA ALA A 216 14.90 -2.08 -3.65
C ALA A 216 15.53 -3.32 -2.98
N VAL A 217 16.84 -3.53 -3.14
CA VAL A 217 17.55 -4.62 -2.46
C VAL A 217 17.45 -4.47 -0.95
N VAL A 218 17.72 -3.27 -0.42
CA VAL A 218 17.60 -2.99 1.03
C VAL A 218 16.16 -3.21 1.50
N ALA A 219 15.16 -2.76 0.73
CA ALA A 219 13.75 -2.97 1.05
C ALA A 219 13.42 -4.47 1.11
N VAL A 220 13.86 -5.29 0.15
CA VAL A 220 13.62 -6.74 0.18
C VAL A 220 14.28 -7.40 1.40
N VAL A 221 15.52 -7.01 1.72
CA VAL A 221 16.24 -7.52 2.89
C VAL A 221 15.50 -7.16 4.19
N ALA A 222 14.91 -5.98 4.29
CA ALA A 222 14.14 -5.55 5.45
C ALA A 222 12.74 -6.20 5.50
N LEU A 223 12.04 -6.29 4.36
CA LEU A 223 10.67 -6.78 4.31
C LEU A 223 10.56 -8.31 4.42
N ALA A 224 11.56 -9.05 3.95
CA ALA A 224 11.56 -10.51 4.02
C ALA A 224 11.47 -11.04 5.46
N PRO A 225 12.23 -10.54 6.44
CA PRO A 225 12.06 -10.92 7.85
C PRO A 225 10.87 -10.20 8.52
N ALA A 226 10.40 -9.06 8.00
CA ALA A 226 9.25 -8.35 8.53
C ALA A 226 7.94 -9.12 8.30
N PHE A 227 7.77 -9.67 7.10
CA PHE A 227 6.56 -10.35 6.67
C PHE A 227 6.82 -11.82 6.36
N HIS A 228 6.29 -12.72 7.17
CA HIS A 228 6.33 -14.15 6.89
C HIS A 228 5.47 -14.49 5.68
N LEU A 229 6.00 -15.33 4.77
CA LEU A 229 5.32 -15.69 3.51
C LEU A 229 3.95 -16.35 3.71
N ALA A 230 3.83 -17.29 4.67
CA ALA A 230 2.59 -18.03 4.87
C ALA A 230 1.39 -17.13 5.24
N PRO A 231 1.48 -16.21 6.23
CA PRO A 231 0.42 -15.23 6.47
C PRO A 231 0.12 -14.31 5.28
N VAL A 232 1.15 -13.87 4.55
CA VAL A 232 0.97 -13.00 3.36
C VAL A 232 0.17 -13.74 2.29
N LEU A 233 0.50 -14.99 1.98
CA LEU A 233 -0.18 -15.78 0.95
C LEU A 233 -1.62 -16.20 1.34
N THR A 234 -1.93 -16.24 2.64
CA THR A 234 -3.28 -16.60 3.12
C THR A 234 -4.21 -15.40 3.30
N ARG A 235 -3.67 -14.19 3.48
CA ARG A 235 -4.47 -12.96 3.71
C ARG A 235 -5.44 -12.63 2.57
N PRO A 236 -5.06 -12.68 1.27
CA PRO A 236 -5.98 -12.40 0.16
C PRO A 236 -7.18 -13.33 0.08
N ARG A 237 -7.07 -14.55 0.61
CA ARG A 237 -8.20 -15.48 0.69
C ARG A 237 -9.28 -15.02 1.68
N ARG A 238 -8.90 -14.21 2.67
CA ARG A 238 -9.80 -13.66 3.70
C ARG A 238 -10.29 -12.26 3.36
N CYS A 239 -9.51 -11.50 2.60
CA CYS A 239 -9.81 -10.13 2.17
C CYS A 239 -9.55 -10.01 0.66
N PRO A 240 -10.52 -10.41 -0.20
CA PRO A 240 -10.34 -10.50 -1.66
C PRO A 240 -10.09 -9.14 -2.34
N PHE A 241 -10.42 -8.03 -1.69
CA PHE A 241 -10.16 -6.69 -2.23
C PHE A 241 -8.66 -6.31 -2.20
N THR A 242 -7.89 -6.80 -1.24
CA THR A 242 -6.47 -6.42 -1.04
C THR A 242 -5.59 -6.62 -2.30
N PRO A 243 -5.65 -7.77 -3.03
CA PRO A 243 -4.83 -7.94 -4.23
C PRO A 243 -5.22 -7.02 -5.38
N VAL A 244 -6.52 -6.76 -5.55
CA VAL A 244 -7.03 -5.89 -6.62
C VAL A 244 -6.60 -4.45 -6.39
N ASP A 245 -6.68 -3.98 -5.15
CA ASP A 245 -6.32 -2.62 -4.79
C ASP A 245 -4.80 -2.40 -4.80
N MET A 246 -4.00 -3.44 -4.52
CA MET A 246 -2.55 -3.42 -4.74
C MET A 246 -2.19 -3.24 -6.23
N VAL A 247 -2.91 -3.90 -7.13
CA VAL A 247 -2.70 -3.76 -8.57
C VAL A 247 -3.19 -2.40 -9.08
N SER A 248 -4.29 -1.88 -8.55
CA SER A 248 -4.84 -0.57 -8.95
C SER A 248 -3.90 0.59 -8.67
N LEU A 249 -3.03 0.48 -7.65
CA LEU A 249 -1.99 1.46 -7.35
C LEU A 249 -0.84 1.48 -8.37
N VAL A 250 -0.70 0.43 -9.17
CA VAL A 250 0.34 0.29 -10.21
C VAL A 250 -0.20 0.68 -11.60
N ILE A 251 -1.51 0.64 -11.81
CA ILE A 251 -2.16 0.79 -13.13
C ILE A 251 -2.70 2.20 -13.46
N PRO A 252 -2.75 3.23 -12.59
CA PRO A 252 -3.45 4.48 -12.90
C PRO A 252 -2.91 5.23 -14.14
N TRP A 253 -1.80 4.81 -14.73
CA TRP A 253 -1.09 5.50 -15.80
C TRP A 253 -1.19 4.86 -17.19
N ARG A 254 -1.94 3.78 -17.34
CA ARG A 254 -2.18 3.19 -18.67
C ARG A 254 -3.67 3.22 -19.00
N GLY A 255 -4.10 4.24 -19.76
CA GLY A 255 -5.25 4.25 -20.66
C GLY A 255 -6.60 3.66 -20.16
N PRO A 256 -7.65 3.61 -20.99
CA PRO A 256 -8.98 3.20 -20.56
C PRO A 256 -8.96 1.80 -19.91
N PRO A 257 -9.80 1.58 -18.87
CA PRO A 257 -9.75 0.37 -18.06
C PRO A 257 -9.92 -0.85 -18.97
N VAL A 258 -8.84 -1.62 -19.11
CA VAL A 258 -8.98 -2.99 -19.58
C VAL A 258 -9.90 -3.67 -18.58
N ARG A 259 -11.12 -3.98 -19.03
CA ARG A 259 -12.06 -4.80 -18.28
C ARG A 259 -11.34 -6.12 -18.00
N LEU A 260 -10.73 -6.27 -16.83
CA LEU A 260 -10.39 -7.58 -16.32
C LEU A 260 -11.73 -8.29 -16.16
N ALA A 261 -11.95 -9.25 -17.08
CA ALA A 261 -13.12 -10.07 -17.11
C ALA A 261 -13.39 -10.61 -15.71
N TYR A 262 -14.57 -10.35 -15.21
CA TYR A 262 -15.14 -10.93 -14.01
C TYR A 262 -14.95 -12.44 -14.06
N LEU A 263 -13.97 -12.96 -13.34
CA LEU A 263 -13.97 -14.38 -13.00
C LEU A 263 -15.09 -14.56 -11.98
N PRO A 264 -16.12 -15.37 -12.28
CA PRO A 264 -17.18 -15.61 -11.31
C PRO A 264 -16.57 -16.16 -10.03
N PRO A 265 -17.06 -15.74 -8.85
CA PRO A 265 -16.58 -16.25 -7.58
C PRO A 265 -16.73 -17.78 -7.58
N ALA A 266 -15.65 -18.48 -7.22
CA ALA A 266 -15.74 -19.90 -6.97
C ALA A 266 -16.85 -20.17 -5.94
N PRO A 267 -17.69 -21.21 -6.14
CA PRO A 267 -18.81 -21.46 -5.25
C PRO A 267 -18.31 -21.60 -3.81
N VAL A 268 -18.81 -20.73 -2.94
CA VAL A 268 -18.57 -20.79 -1.50
C VAL A 268 -19.15 -22.10 -0.99
N PRO A 269 -18.38 -22.98 -0.33
CA PRO A 269 -18.95 -24.14 0.35
C PRO A 269 -20.00 -23.64 1.36
N GLY A 270 -21.25 -24.06 1.18
CA GLY A 270 -22.33 -23.70 2.07
C GLY A 270 -22.02 -24.09 3.53
N PRO A 271 -22.62 -23.41 4.51
CA PRO A 271 -22.41 -23.71 5.92
C PRO A 271 -22.79 -25.17 6.19
N CYS A 272 -21.85 -25.93 6.78
CA CYS A 272 -22.16 -27.26 7.33
C CYS A 272 -23.26 -27.11 8.38
N THR A 273 -24.48 -27.44 8.00
CA THR A 273 -25.57 -27.63 8.98
C THR A 273 -25.19 -28.81 9.87
N ARG A 274 -25.02 -28.55 11.17
CA ARG A 274 -24.92 -29.59 12.20
C ARG A 274 -26.17 -30.44 12.14
N GLY A 275 -26.10 -31.57 11.45
CA GLY A 275 -27.11 -32.63 11.58
C GLY A 275 -27.02 -33.24 12.96
N HIS A 276 -28.15 -33.24 13.69
CA HIS A 276 -28.34 -33.97 14.92
C HIS A 276 -28.02 -35.45 14.70
N LEU A 277 -27.01 -35.95 15.39
CA LEU A 277 -26.66 -37.36 15.43
C LEU A 277 -27.68 -38.07 16.33
N THR A 278 -28.56 -38.87 15.73
CA THR A 278 -29.21 -40.01 16.42
C THR A 278 -28.34 -41.24 16.23
N PRO A 279 -28.12 -42.05 17.28
CA PRO A 279 -27.22 -43.19 17.22
C PRO A 279 -27.96 -44.45 16.78
N THR A 280 -27.75 -44.92 15.53
CA THR A 280 -28.03 -46.30 15.17
C THR A 280 -26.93 -46.88 14.31
N ARG A 281 -26.38 -47.96 14.85
CA ARG A 281 -25.41 -48.87 14.23
C ARG A 281 -25.82 -49.26 12.82
N ARG A 282 -24.83 -49.25 11.87
CA ARG A 282 -24.51 -50.44 11.03
C ARG A 282 -23.32 -50.20 10.13
N HIS A 283 -22.38 -51.11 10.12
CA HIS A 283 -21.27 -51.31 9.23
C HIS A 283 -21.68 -51.23 7.75
N ARG A 284 -20.95 -50.46 6.91
CA ARG A 284 -20.72 -50.86 5.53
C ARG A 284 -19.35 -50.33 5.02
N ARG A 285 -18.64 -51.27 4.43
CA ARG A 285 -17.32 -51.09 3.81
C ARG A 285 -17.39 -50.13 2.62
N CYS A 286 -16.45 -49.16 2.56
CA CYS A 286 -16.13 -48.48 1.27
C CYS A 286 -15.17 -49.34 0.45
N ARG A 287 -15.59 -49.75 -0.75
CA ARG A 287 -14.73 -50.27 -1.81
C ARG A 287 -14.16 -49.06 -2.57
N ARG A 288 -12.85 -49.14 -2.82
CA ARG A 288 -12.13 -48.31 -3.82
C ARG A 288 -12.57 -48.73 -5.24
N THR A 289 -12.85 -47.76 -6.06
CA THR A 289 -12.50 -47.74 -7.50
C THR A 289 -12.10 -46.33 -7.84
#